data_fa1efac178a5b0b75d07ff67bfe87cd5
#
_entry.id   fa1efac178a5b0b75d07ff67bfe87cd5
#
_cell.length_a   1.000
_cell.length_b   1.000
_cell.length_c   1.000
_cell.angle_alpha   90.00
_cell.angle_beta   90.00
_cell.angle_gamma   90.00
#
_symmetry.space_group_name_H-M   'P 1'
#
loop_
_entity.id
_entity.type
_entity.pdbx_description
1 polymer ?
#
loop_
_entity_poly.entity_id
_entity_poly.type
_entity_poly.pdbx_seq_one_letter_code
_entity_poly.pdbx_strand_id
1 'polypeptide(L)'
;LKKVLARYPHIRRLVVVGSDADLAAVLSRLLRKDQLDIEVAQVGNWLSARRALSGAARRVPLIRDDTGTAVVAAALWLPPSGAATLRGEVVVDDTVLFDGEAAGVRIEPTAQMPGLRAAVLGGLRSRWVTGRAVQLGTTGALVERDGVAGAREVKRSTFYRHTTGWLRVS
;
A
#
# COMPACT_ATOMS: atom_id res chain seq x y z
N LEU A 1 -14.57 -0.93 -13.12
CA LEU A 1 -14.31 -2.29 -12.66
C LEU A 1 -15.58 -3.05 -12.27
N LYS A 2 -16.52 -2.47 -11.47
CA LYS A 2 -17.79 -3.17 -11.07
C LYS A 2 -18.55 -3.75 -12.26
N LYS A 3 -18.76 -2.96 -13.32
CA LYS A 3 -19.44 -3.42 -14.56
C LYS A 3 -18.64 -4.50 -15.30
N VAL A 4 -17.31 -4.42 -15.32
CA VAL A 4 -16.44 -5.41 -15.98
C VAL A 4 -16.53 -6.76 -15.26
N LEU A 5 -16.35 -6.80 -13.96
CA LEU A 5 -16.43 -8.04 -13.17
C LEU A 5 -17.81 -8.69 -13.23
N ALA A 6 -18.88 -7.89 -13.26
CA ALA A 6 -20.24 -8.40 -13.41
C ALA A 6 -20.51 -8.98 -14.81
N ARG A 7 -19.92 -8.39 -15.85
CA ARG A 7 -20.08 -8.84 -17.25
C ARG A 7 -19.24 -10.07 -17.59
N TYR A 8 -18.10 -10.24 -16.93
CA TYR A 8 -17.13 -11.31 -17.20
C TYR A 8 -16.82 -12.09 -15.91
N PRO A 9 -17.73 -12.97 -15.44
CA PRO A 9 -17.56 -13.67 -14.15
C PRO A 9 -16.37 -14.67 -14.14
N HIS A 10 -15.86 -15.08 -15.32
CA HIS A 10 -14.76 -16.03 -15.47
C HIS A 10 -13.43 -15.36 -15.87
N ILE A 11 -13.31 -14.05 -15.63
CA ILE A 11 -12.07 -13.34 -15.94
C ILE A 11 -10.91 -13.88 -15.08
N ARG A 12 -9.82 -14.27 -15.74
CA ARG A 12 -8.63 -14.79 -15.07
C ARG A 12 -7.58 -13.72 -14.82
N ARG A 13 -7.52 -12.71 -15.69
CA ARG A 13 -6.49 -11.66 -15.64
C ARG A 13 -7.07 -10.29 -15.94
N LEU A 14 -6.65 -9.33 -15.15
CA LEU A 14 -6.88 -7.89 -15.37
C LEU A 14 -5.57 -7.22 -15.76
N VAL A 15 -5.63 -6.34 -16.73
CA VAL A 15 -4.52 -5.47 -17.10
C VAL A 15 -4.91 -4.05 -16.74
N VAL A 16 -4.18 -3.46 -15.80
CA VAL A 16 -4.38 -2.08 -15.35
C VAL A 16 -3.40 -1.19 -16.11
N VAL A 17 -3.92 -0.30 -16.92
CA VAL A 17 -3.14 0.74 -17.61
C VAL A 17 -3.33 2.01 -16.80
N GLY A 18 -2.27 2.45 -16.09
CA GLY A 18 -2.35 3.61 -15.22
C GLY A 18 -1.29 3.62 -14.12
N SER A 19 -1.52 4.50 -13.16
CA SER A 19 -0.67 4.75 -12.00
C SER A 19 -0.76 3.64 -10.93
N ASP A 20 0.10 3.73 -9.92
CA ASP A 20 0.03 2.86 -8.74
C ASP A 20 -1.29 3.07 -7.97
N ALA A 21 -1.80 4.30 -7.94
CA ALA A 21 -3.12 4.58 -7.35
C ALA A 21 -4.26 3.86 -8.09
N ASP A 22 -4.19 3.76 -9.42
CA ASP A 22 -5.17 3.00 -10.21
C ASP A 22 -5.10 1.51 -9.91
N LEU A 23 -3.89 0.96 -9.80
CA LEU A 23 -3.68 -0.43 -9.40
C LEU A 23 -4.19 -0.67 -7.97
N ALA A 24 -3.89 0.21 -7.03
CA ALA A 24 -4.37 0.14 -5.64
C ALA A 24 -5.91 0.17 -5.58
N ALA A 25 -6.55 1.00 -6.40
CA ALA A 25 -8.02 1.06 -6.49
C ALA A 25 -8.61 -0.26 -7.03
N VAL A 26 -7.97 -0.88 -8.01
CA VAL A 26 -8.35 -2.21 -8.53
C VAL A 26 -8.20 -3.27 -7.45
N LEU A 27 -7.04 -3.35 -6.78
CA LEU A 27 -6.78 -4.32 -5.72
C LEU A 27 -7.73 -4.14 -4.53
N SER A 28 -7.98 -2.89 -4.10
CA SER A 28 -8.97 -2.59 -3.06
C SER A 28 -10.37 -3.08 -3.43
N ARG A 29 -10.72 -3.04 -4.72
CA ARG A 29 -12.00 -3.57 -5.19
C ARG A 29 -12.04 -5.09 -5.21
N LEU A 30 -10.96 -5.74 -5.65
CA LEU A 30 -10.85 -7.20 -5.63
C LEU A 30 -10.87 -7.72 -4.19
N LEU A 31 -10.15 -7.08 -3.29
CA LEU A 31 -10.16 -7.37 -1.86
C LEU A 31 -11.59 -7.36 -1.27
N ARG A 32 -12.34 -6.28 -1.51
CA ARG A 32 -13.74 -6.15 -1.03
C ARG A 32 -14.72 -7.17 -1.63
N LYS A 33 -14.32 -7.86 -2.69
CA LYS A 33 -15.13 -8.88 -3.37
C LYS A 33 -14.61 -10.30 -3.17
N ASP A 34 -13.55 -10.46 -2.37
CA ASP A 34 -12.85 -11.74 -2.17
C ASP A 34 -12.42 -12.39 -3.50
N GLN A 35 -11.86 -11.56 -4.40
CA GLN A 35 -11.45 -11.95 -5.75
C GLN A 35 -9.95 -11.76 -5.99
N LEU A 36 -9.12 -11.94 -4.96
CA LEU A 36 -7.65 -11.79 -5.05
C LEU A 36 -6.97 -12.93 -5.83
N ASP A 37 -7.72 -13.91 -6.29
CA ASP A 37 -7.25 -14.96 -7.19
C ASP A 37 -7.26 -14.55 -8.67
N ILE A 38 -7.83 -13.39 -8.99
CA ILE A 38 -7.69 -12.80 -10.32
C ILE A 38 -6.26 -12.24 -10.44
N GLU A 39 -5.57 -12.67 -11.49
CA GLU A 39 -4.24 -12.17 -11.83
C GLU A 39 -4.32 -10.69 -12.22
N VAL A 40 -3.40 -9.86 -11.70
CA VAL A 40 -3.36 -8.44 -12.04
C VAL A 40 -1.99 -8.07 -12.57
N ALA A 41 -1.98 -7.50 -13.77
CA ALA A 41 -0.80 -6.91 -14.40
C ALA A 41 -0.95 -5.38 -14.42
N GLN A 42 0.14 -4.66 -14.20
CA GLN A 42 0.20 -3.21 -14.42
C GLN A 42 1.02 -2.90 -15.69
N VAL A 43 0.51 -1.98 -16.49
CA VAL A 43 1.18 -1.48 -17.68
C VAL A 43 1.43 0.01 -17.48
N GLY A 44 2.70 0.36 -17.25
CA GLY A 44 3.16 1.75 -17.19
C GLY A 44 3.81 2.22 -18.51
N ASN A 45 4.22 1.28 -19.38
CA ASN A 45 4.83 1.56 -20.68
C ASN A 45 4.61 0.39 -21.65
N TRP A 46 4.94 0.60 -22.94
CA TRP A 46 4.74 -0.40 -23.99
C TRP A 46 5.51 -1.72 -23.79
N LEU A 47 6.70 -1.67 -23.15
CA LEU A 47 7.49 -2.87 -22.85
C LEU A 47 6.82 -3.77 -21.80
N SER A 48 6.10 -3.17 -20.85
CA SER A 48 5.34 -3.93 -19.85
C SER A 48 4.04 -4.52 -20.39
N ALA A 49 3.52 -4.01 -21.53
CA ALA A 49 2.28 -4.51 -22.13
C ALA A 49 2.39 -5.99 -22.58
N ARG A 50 3.52 -6.39 -23.17
CA ARG A 50 3.75 -7.77 -23.58
C ARG A 50 3.81 -8.72 -22.38
N ARG A 51 4.53 -8.33 -21.33
CA ARG A 51 4.60 -9.10 -20.07
C ARG A 51 3.24 -9.18 -19.38
N ALA A 52 2.44 -8.13 -19.43
CA ALA A 52 1.11 -8.12 -18.86
C ALA A 52 0.20 -9.20 -19.46
N LEU A 53 0.37 -9.52 -20.72
CA LEU A 53 -0.42 -10.55 -21.42
C LEU A 53 0.13 -11.96 -21.18
N SER A 54 1.45 -12.17 -21.26
CA SER A 54 2.09 -13.49 -21.26
C SER A 54 2.91 -13.82 -20.01
N GLY A 55 3.15 -12.86 -19.13
CA GLY A 55 3.94 -13.05 -17.90
C GLY A 55 3.29 -14.04 -16.93
N ALA A 56 4.12 -14.68 -16.11
CA ALA A 56 3.66 -15.56 -15.06
C ALA A 56 3.13 -14.75 -13.86
N ALA A 57 2.04 -15.20 -13.27
CA ALA A 57 1.51 -14.62 -12.05
C ALA A 57 2.18 -15.27 -10.82
N ARG A 58 2.54 -14.44 -9.84
CA ARG A 58 3.04 -14.88 -8.54
C ARG A 58 2.23 -14.23 -7.44
N ARG A 59 1.95 -15.00 -6.38
CA ARG A 59 1.29 -14.45 -5.19
C ARG A 59 2.30 -13.65 -4.37
N VAL A 60 1.99 -12.37 -4.16
CA VAL A 60 2.80 -11.45 -3.35
C VAL A 60 1.95 -10.90 -2.21
N PRO A 61 2.56 -10.45 -1.10
CA PRO A 61 1.83 -9.82 -0.01
C PRO A 61 0.97 -8.65 -0.49
N LEU A 62 -0.25 -8.55 0.04
CA LEU A 62 -1.12 -7.38 -0.13
C LEU A 62 -1.09 -6.56 1.15
N ILE A 63 -0.67 -5.32 1.04
CA ILE A 63 -0.74 -4.35 2.13
C ILE A 63 -1.99 -3.51 1.97
N ARG A 64 -2.69 -3.31 3.06
CA ARG A 64 -3.86 -2.45 3.13
C ARG A 64 -3.91 -1.68 4.43
N ASP A 65 -4.69 -0.60 4.45
CA ASP A 65 -5.02 0.09 5.68
C ASP A 65 -6.24 -0.51 6.40
N ASP A 66 -6.60 0.07 7.53
CA ASP A 66 -7.77 -0.26 8.34
C ASP A 66 -9.10 0.01 7.62
N THR A 67 -9.13 0.86 6.58
CA THR A 67 -10.32 1.11 5.75
C THR A 67 -10.49 0.09 4.62
N GLY A 68 -9.52 -0.80 4.41
CA GLY A 68 -9.50 -1.76 3.32
C GLY A 68 -8.98 -1.20 2.00
N THR A 69 -8.23 -0.09 2.05
CA THR A 69 -7.56 0.48 0.89
C THR A 69 -6.19 -0.15 0.73
N ALA A 70 -5.94 -0.77 -0.42
CA ALA A 70 -4.65 -1.37 -0.75
C ALA A 70 -3.59 -0.29 -1.01
N VAL A 71 -2.34 -0.64 -0.74
CA VAL A 71 -1.16 0.15 -1.07
C VAL A 71 -0.22 -0.72 -1.90
N VAL A 72 0.29 -0.20 -3.01
CA VAL A 72 1.13 -0.95 -3.95
C VAL A 72 2.54 -0.40 -4.11
N ALA A 73 2.73 0.91 -4.00
CA ALA A 73 4.04 1.54 -4.04
C ALA A 73 4.49 2.05 -2.67
N ALA A 74 3.75 3.01 -2.10
CA ALA A 74 4.08 3.55 -0.79
C ALA A 74 2.87 4.23 -0.13
N ALA A 75 2.85 4.22 1.20
CA ALA A 75 2.06 5.14 1.98
C ALA A 75 2.97 6.06 2.80
N LEU A 76 2.49 7.27 3.07
CA LEU A 76 3.18 8.24 3.90
C LEU A 76 2.28 8.68 5.05
N TRP A 77 2.86 8.81 6.22
CA TRP A 77 2.32 9.61 7.31
C TRP A 77 3.13 10.89 7.39
N LEU A 78 2.45 12.00 7.18
CA LEU A 78 3.03 13.33 7.11
C LEU A 78 2.53 14.20 8.27
N PRO A 79 3.26 15.25 8.66
CA PRO A 79 2.79 16.23 9.61
C PRO A 79 1.41 16.76 9.26
N PRO A 80 0.58 17.12 10.24
CA PRO A 80 -0.69 17.82 9.97
C PRO A 80 -0.45 19.17 9.31
N SER A 81 -1.47 19.73 8.71
CA SER A 81 -1.38 21.02 8.00
C SER A 81 -0.84 22.12 8.92
N GLY A 82 0.21 22.80 8.45
CA GLY A 82 0.86 23.87 9.19
C GLY A 82 1.90 23.42 10.26
N ALA A 83 2.09 22.13 10.46
CA ALA A 83 3.13 21.61 11.35
C ALA A 83 4.39 21.20 10.58
N ALA A 84 5.57 21.40 11.18
CA ALA A 84 6.85 20.97 10.60
C ALA A 84 7.15 19.49 10.88
N THR A 85 6.58 18.91 11.95
CA THR A 85 6.86 17.56 12.42
C THR A 85 5.57 16.79 12.69
N LEU A 86 5.64 15.47 12.48
CA LEU A 86 4.66 14.48 12.94
C LEU A 86 4.98 14.15 14.40
N ARG A 87 4.04 14.39 15.31
CA ARG A 87 4.18 14.08 16.74
C ARG A 87 3.36 12.83 17.08
N GLY A 88 4.00 11.84 17.69
CA GLY A 88 3.34 10.60 18.08
C GLY A 88 4.31 9.46 18.28
N GLU A 89 3.76 8.25 18.23
CA GLU A 89 4.49 6.99 18.30
C GLU A 89 4.18 6.14 17.08
N VAL A 90 5.20 5.50 16.50
CA VAL A 90 5.05 4.50 15.45
C VAL A 90 5.73 3.21 15.85
N VAL A 91 4.97 2.11 15.74
CA VAL A 91 5.44 0.77 16.05
C VAL A 91 5.28 -0.12 14.81
N VAL A 92 6.32 -0.89 14.49
CA VAL A 92 6.31 -1.94 13.46
C VAL A 92 6.38 -3.29 14.16
N ASP A 93 5.27 -4.04 14.15
CA ASP A 93 5.07 -5.22 15.00
C ASP A 93 5.44 -4.91 16.46
N ASP A 94 6.59 -5.38 16.95
CA ASP A 94 7.06 -5.15 18.33
C ASP A 94 8.19 -4.11 18.42
N THR A 95 8.54 -3.46 17.32
CA THR A 95 9.67 -2.52 17.24
C THR A 95 9.17 -1.09 17.16
N VAL A 96 9.53 -0.27 18.15
CA VAL A 96 9.30 1.18 18.11
C VAL A 96 10.18 1.79 17.03
N LEU A 97 9.55 2.37 16.00
CA LEU A 97 10.23 3.08 14.92
C LEU A 97 10.64 4.48 15.37
N PHE A 98 9.74 5.19 16.03
CA PHE A 98 10.02 6.42 16.79
C PHE A 98 8.92 6.64 17.84
N ASP A 99 9.28 7.42 18.86
CA ASP A 99 8.39 8.00 19.88
C ASP A 99 8.82 9.45 20.07
N GLY A 100 7.87 10.41 19.92
CA GLY A 100 8.13 11.85 19.97
C GLY A 100 7.84 12.56 18.66
N GLU A 101 8.84 13.10 17.98
CA GLU A 101 8.70 13.89 16.75
C GLU A 101 9.52 13.33 15.59
N ALA A 102 8.95 13.40 14.39
CA ALA A 102 9.60 12.95 13.16
C ALA A 102 9.16 13.82 11.97
N ALA A 103 9.96 13.86 10.90
CA ALA A 103 9.57 14.53 9.65
C ALA A 103 8.40 13.82 8.92
N GLY A 104 8.14 12.58 9.28
CA GLY A 104 7.10 11.72 8.72
C GLY A 104 7.58 10.27 8.66
N VAL A 105 6.75 9.39 8.15
CA VAL A 105 7.05 7.96 7.97
C VAL A 105 6.67 7.52 6.57
N ARG A 106 7.55 6.74 5.96
CA ARG A 106 7.30 6.05 4.69
C ARG A 106 7.09 4.57 4.95
N ILE A 107 6.03 4.01 4.40
CA ILE A 107 5.66 2.60 4.47
C ILE A 107 5.63 2.04 3.04
N GLU A 108 6.29 0.92 2.81
CA GLU A 108 6.34 0.28 1.50
C GLU A 108 5.95 -1.19 1.59
N PRO A 109 5.12 -1.70 0.68
CA PRO A 109 4.95 -3.13 0.45
C PRO A 109 6.26 -3.79 0.03
N THR A 110 6.48 -5.03 0.46
CA THR A 110 7.60 -5.85 0.01
C THR A 110 7.07 -7.08 -0.74
N ALA A 111 7.82 -7.53 -1.75
CA ALA A 111 7.43 -8.72 -2.51
C ALA A 111 7.56 -10.02 -1.71
N GLN A 112 8.27 -9.98 -0.59
CA GLN A 112 8.53 -11.10 0.31
C GLN A 112 7.93 -10.84 1.69
N MET A 113 7.81 -11.90 2.48
CA MET A 113 7.43 -11.81 3.89
C MET A 113 8.51 -11.06 4.69
N PRO A 114 8.13 -10.31 5.73
CA PRO A 114 6.82 -10.23 6.39
C PRO A 114 5.76 -9.40 5.67
N GLY A 115 6.07 -8.62 4.62
CA GLY A 115 5.12 -8.02 3.71
C GLY A 115 5.19 -6.50 3.60
N LEU A 116 5.70 -5.80 4.61
CA LEU A 116 5.95 -4.36 4.56
C LEU A 116 7.28 -3.98 5.22
N ARG A 117 7.70 -2.77 4.94
CA ARG A 117 8.78 -2.09 5.65
C ARG A 117 8.41 -0.63 5.91
N ALA A 118 8.92 -0.05 6.98
CA ALA A 118 8.70 1.34 7.31
C ALA A 118 10.01 2.03 7.73
N ALA A 119 10.11 3.31 7.46
CA ALA A 119 11.24 4.14 7.87
C ALA A 119 10.79 5.59 8.16
N VAL A 120 11.48 6.25 9.07
CA VAL A 120 11.32 7.68 9.32
C VAL A 120 11.90 8.46 8.16
N LEU A 121 11.21 9.52 7.73
CA LEU A 121 11.68 10.45 6.70
C LEU A 121 12.72 11.43 7.28
N GLY A 122 13.58 11.97 6.41
CA GLY A 122 14.49 13.07 6.75
C GLY A 122 15.85 12.66 7.34
N GLY A 123 16.14 11.38 7.49
CA GLY A 123 17.46 10.91 7.94
C GLY A 123 18.46 10.78 6.77
N LEU A 124 19.76 11.03 7.03
CA LEU A 124 20.85 10.80 6.06
C LEU A 124 20.91 9.32 5.60
N ARG A 125 20.47 8.40 6.44
CA ARG A 125 20.29 6.97 6.14
C ARG A 125 18.98 6.51 6.72
N SER A 126 18.03 6.16 5.86
CA SER A 126 16.75 5.59 6.29
C SER A 126 16.98 4.21 6.93
N ARG A 127 16.70 4.09 8.23
CA ARG A 127 16.66 2.80 8.91
C ARG A 127 15.32 2.15 8.64
N TRP A 128 15.29 1.16 7.77
CA TRP A 128 14.10 0.39 7.48
C TRP A 128 13.86 -0.69 8.53
N VAL A 129 12.65 -0.75 9.04
CA VAL A 129 12.16 -1.85 9.88
C VAL A 129 11.11 -2.61 9.08
N THR A 130 11.27 -3.93 8.98
CA THR A 130 10.32 -4.81 8.28
C THR A 130 9.33 -5.42 9.27
N GLY A 131 8.09 -5.58 8.84
CA GLY A 131 7.06 -6.14 9.69
C GLY A 131 5.81 -6.57 8.91
N ARG A 132 4.84 -7.09 9.65
CA ARG A 132 3.52 -7.47 9.16
C ARG A 132 2.54 -6.30 9.25
N ALA A 133 2.74 -5.45 10.24
CA ALA A 133 1.90 -4.30 10.51
C ALA A 133 2.75 -3.12 10.98
N VAL A 134 2.29 -1.92 10.70
CA VAL A 134 2.82 -0.68 11.24
C VAL A 134 1.65 0.17 11.72
N GLN A 135 1.77 0.71 12.93
CA GLN A 135 0.72 1.46 13.62
C GLN A 135 1.23 2.83 14.01
N LEU A 136 0.38 3.84 13.83
CA LEU A 136 0.60 5.22 14.24
C LEU A 136 -0.45 5.61 15.26
N GLY A 137 0.01 6.13 16.41
CA GLY A 137 -0.76 6.94 17.34
C GLY A 137 -0.21 8.37 17.34
N THR A 138 -1.06 9.37 17.10
CA THR A 138 -0.60 10.75 16.91
C THR A 138 -1.63 11.78 17.37
N THR A 139 -1.19 13.01 17.56
CA THR A 139 -2.09 14.16 17.79
C THR A 139 -2.78 14.62 16.50
N GLY A 140 -2.17 14.37 15.33
CA GLY A 140 -2.68 14.64 13.99
C GLY A 140 -1.68 14.23 12.92
N ALA A 141 -2.13 13.60 11.84
CA ALA A 141 -1.33 13.25 10.68
C ALA A 141 -2.14 13.31 9.39
N LEU A 142 -1.48 13.67 8.30
CA LEU A 142 -1.97 13.46 6.95
C LEU A 142 -1.52 12.09 6.46
N VAL A 143 -2.40 11.38 5.77
CA VAL A 143 -2.10 10.06 5.21
C VAL A 143 -2.14 10.15 3.69
N GLU A 144 -1.04 9.81 3.03
CA GLU A 144 -0.97 9.67 1.58
C GLU A 144 -0.83 8.19 1.22
N ARG A 145 -1.45 7.76 0.12
CA ARG A 145 -1.39 6.39 -0.39
C ARG A 145 -1.14 6.43 -1.88
N ASP A 146 -0.04 5.85 -2.32
CA ASP A 146 0.34 5.79 -3.74
C ASP A 146 0.22 7.15 -4.46
N GLY A 147 0.66 8.23 -3.77
CA GLY A 147 0.61 9.60 -4.29
C GLY A 147 -0.75 10.31 -4.14
N VAL A 148 -1.74 9.68 -3.51
CA VAL A 148 -3.06 10.28 -3.27
C VAL A 148 -3.20 10.67 -1.81
N ALA A 149 -3.33 11.96 -1.56
CA ALA A 149 -3.55 12.49 -0.21
C ALA A 149 -4.94 12.12 0.33
N GLY A 150 -4.98 11.76 1.60
CA GLY A 150 -6.25 11.56 2.32
C GLY A 150 -7.01 12.86 2.53
N ALA A 151 -8.34 12.76 2.59
CA ALA A 151 -9.21 13.93 2.66
C ALA A 151 -9.17 14.68 4.02
N ARG A 152 -8.63 14.05 5.07
CA ARG A 152 -8.63 14.60 6.42
C ARG A 152 -7.48 14.05 7.26
N GLU A 153 -7.12 14.79 8.29
CA GLU A 153 -6.18 14.35 9.31
C GLU A 153 -6.73 13.18 10.13
N VAL A 154 -5.82 12.33 10.59
CA VAL A 154 -6.13 11.19 11.44
C VAL A 154 -5.32 11.24 12.74
N LYS A 155 -5.86 10.65 13.82
CA LYS A 155 -5.15 10.46 15.08
C LYS A 155 -4.62 9.05 15.26
N ARG A 156 -5.09 8.11 14.44
CA ARG A 156 -4.65 6.72 14.39
C ARG A 156 -4.68 6.25 12.94
N SER A 157 -3.71 5.46 12.56
CA SER A 157 -3.65 4.83 11.23
C SER A 157 -2.84 3.54 11.33
N THR A 158 -3.26 2.53 10.60
CA THR A 158 -2.57 1.25 10.57
C THR A 158 -2.47 0.78 9.13
N PHE A 159 -1.28 0.31 8.75
CA PHE A 159 -1.10 -0.47 7.53
C PHE A 159 -0.66 -1.87 7.92
N TYR A 160 -1.21 -2.88 7.26
CA TYR A 160 -0.88 -4.25 7.58
C TYR A 160 -1.03 -5.18 6.39
N ARG A 161 -0.31 -6.29 6.46
CA ARG A 161 -0.42 -7.35 5.49
C ARG A 161 -1.75 -8.07 5.63
N HIS A 162 -2.51 -8.12 4.54
CA HIS A 162 -3.70 -8.96 4.46
C HIS A 162 -3.33 -10.46 4.50
N THR A 163 -4.21 -11.28 5.01
CA THR A 163 -4.00 -12.74 5.12
C THR A 163 -3.76 -13.40 3.77
N THR A 164 -4.50 -12.97 2.76
CA THR A 164 -4.37 -13.44 1.39
C THR A 164 -3.61 -12.40 0.56
N GLY A 165 -2.51 -12.80 -0.08
CA GLY A 165 -1.81 -11.96 -1.05
C GLY A 165 -2.57 -11.89 -2.38
N TRP A 166 -2.11 -11.05 -3.31
CA TRP A 166 -2.66 -10.92 -4.65
C TRP A 166 -1.75 -11.54 -5.71
N LEU A 167 -2.32 -11.93 -6.85
CA LEU A 167 -1.58 -12.51 -7.96
C LEU A 167 -1.04 -11.40 -8.88
N ARG A 168 0.25 -11.09 -8.70
CA ARG A 168 0.98 -10.11 -9.51
C ARG A 168 1.58 -10.79 -10.74
N VAL A 169 1.29 -10.24 -11.91
CA VAL A 169 1.93 -10.61 -13.19
C VAL A 169 3.17 -9.75 -13.39
N SER A 170 4.32 -10.37 -13.68
CA SER A 170 5.61 -9.69 -13.87
C SER A 170 6.44 -10.34 -14.99
#